data_a04a472e3ef3564e1f5894c1edb1bc04
#
_entry.id   a04a472e3ef3564e1f5894c1edb1bc04
#
_cell.length_a   1.000
_cell.length_b   1.000
_cell.length_c   1.000
_cell.angle_alpha   90.00
_cell.angle_beta   90.00
_cell.angle_gamma   90.00
#
_symmetry.space_group_name_H-M   'P 1'
#
loop_
_entity.id
_entity.type
_entity.pdbx_description
1 polymer ?
#
loop_
_entity_poly.entity_id
_entity_poly.type
_entity_poly.pdbx_seq_one_letter_code
_entity_poly.pdbx_strand_id
1 'polypeptide(L)'
;MDVKQYQIVLVNLDPTLGSEIQKTRPCVIVSPNEINDHLRTIVIVPMTSASRKYPTRVKVKHNSQEGWIVIDQIRTIDKIRIVRILGSLTENEIHACKRVIRETFVD
;
A
#
# COMPACT_ATOMS: atom_id res chain seq x y z
N MET A 1 12.15 9.30 8.63
CA MET A 1 11.86 9.33 7.18
C MET A 1 10.55 10.05 6.95
N ASP A 2 10.56 11.06 6.14
CA ASP A 2 9.38 11.88 5.85
C ASP A 2 8.59 11.24 4.71
N VAL A 3 7.44 10.67 5.03
CA VAL A 3 6.61 9.94 4.08
C VAL A 3 5.25 10.61 3.91
N LYS A 4 4.69 10.46 2.72
CA LYS A 4 3.44 11.11 2.33
C LYS A 4 2.40 10.10 1.87
N GLN A 5 1.13 10.45 2.05
CA GLN A 5 0.01 9.65 1.56
C GLN A 5 0.16 9.39 0.05
N TYR A 6 -0.12 8.17 -0.35
CA TYR A 6 -0.02 7.65 -1.73
C TYR A 6 1.39 7.54 -2.29
N GLN A 7 2.42 7.69 -1.47
CA GLN A 7 3.75 7.26 -1.86
C GLN A 7 3.83 5.74 -1.87
N ILE A 8 4.67 5.24 -2.76
CA ILE A 8 5.04 3.82 -2.81
C ILE A 8 6.35 3.68 -2.06
N VAL A 9 6.35 2.83 -1.04
CA VAL A 9 7.52 2.58 -0.20
C VAL A 9 7.84 1.09 -0.17
N LEU A 10 9.11 0.77 -0.06
CA LEU A 10 9.54 -0.61 0.13
C LEU A 10 9.50 -0.92 1.62
N VAL A 11 8.76 -1.96 2.00
CA VAL A 11 8.49 -2.28 3.41
C VAL A 11 8.83 -3.73 3.69
N ASN A 12 9.50 -3.96 4.81
CA ASN A 12 9.67 -5.31 5.35
C ASN A 12 8.40 -5.69 6.11
N LEU A 13 7.63 -6.60 5.54
CA LEU A 13 6.34 -7.03 6.08
C LEU A 13 6.45 -8.15 7.10
N ASP A 14 7.57 -8.85 7.15
CA ASP A 14 7.75 -9.98 8.07
C ASP A 14 7.96 -9.50 9.51
N PRO A 15 7.51 -10.29 10.50
CA PRO A 15 6.88 -11.60 10.38
C PRO A 15 5.40 -11.50 9.96
N THR A 16 4.94 -12.46 9.19
CA THR A 16 3.55 -12.59 8.74
C THR A 16 3.08 -14.02 8.96
N LEU A 17 1.76 -14.23 8.87
CA LEU A 17 1.15 -15.54 9.09
C LEU A 17 0.27 -15.93 7.90
N GLY A 18 0.30 -17.21 7.56
CA GLY A 18 -0.61 -17.81 6.59
C GLY A 18 -0.60 -17.13 5.23
N SER A 19 -1.77 -16.67 4.82
CA SER A 19 -1.97 -16.07 3.49
C SER A 19 -1.65 -14.57 3.42
N GLU A 20 -1.14 -13.98 4.50
CA GLU A 20 -0.70 -12.59 4.47
C GLU A 20 0.47 -12.43 3.49
N ILE A 21 0.49 -11.31 2.77
CA ILE A 21 1.62 -11.00 1.89
C ILE A 21 2.87 -10.79 2.74
N GLN A 22 3.94 -11.48 2.39
CA GLN A 22 5.15 -11.57 3.20
C GLN A 22 6.36 -10.98 2.50
N LYS A 23 7.49 -10.97 3.23
CA LYS A 23 8.80 -10.49 2.76
C LYS A 23 8.82 -8.97 2.61
N THR A 24 9.81 -8.48 1.89
CA THR A 24 9.95 -7.07 1.57
C THR A 24 9.22 -6.79 0.27
N ARG A 25 8.25 -5.90 0.32
CA ARG A 25 7.38 -5.60 -0.81
C ARG A 25 7.14 -4.10 -0.96
N PRO A 26 6.89 -3.64 -2.19
CA PRO A 26 6.33 -2.30 -2.36
C PRO A 26 4.96 -2.23 -1.69
N CYS A 27 4.70 -1.12 -1.03
CA CYS A 27 3.42 -0.86 -0.37
C CYS A 27 3.03 0.58 -0.63
N VAL A 28 1.73 0.85 -0.63
CA VAL A 28 1.21 2.20 -0.79
C VAL A 28 0.79 2.72 0.58
N ILE A 29 1.25 3.93 0.93
CA ILE A 29 0.82 4.61 2.16
C ILE A 29 -0.58 5.17 1.90
N VAL A 30 -1.54 4.77 2.71
CA VAL A 30 -2.94 5.25 2.57
C VAL A 30 -3.37 6.15 3.72
N SER A 31 -2.62 6.18 4.82
CA SER A 31 -2.93 7.07 5.94
C SER A 31 -2.66 8.53 5.57
N PRO A 32 -3.47 9.47 6.11
CA PRO A 32 -3.31 10.89 5.80
C PRO A 32 -2.03 11.48 6.39
N ASN A 33 -1.56 12.58 5.80
CA ASN A 33 -0.31 13.21 6.21
C ASN A 33 -0.34 13.70 7.65
N GLU A 34 -1.51 14.06 8.18
CA GLU A 34 -1.67 14.46 9.59
C GLU A 34 -1.24 13.32 10.51
N ILE A 35 -1.54 12.07 10.16
CA ILE A 35 -1.08 10.90 10.89
C ILE A 35 0.38 10.61 10.57
N ASN A 36 0.74 10.63 9.28
CA ASN A 36 2.09 10.28 8.83
C ASN A 36 3.16 11.19 9.43
N ASP A 37 2.84 12.47 9.66
CA ASP A 37 3.79 13.43 10.18
C ASP A 37 3.96 13.35 11.70
N HIS A 38 3.01 12.76 12.41
CA HIS A 38 2.98 12.82 13.88
C HIS A 38 3.12 11.47 14.57
N LEU A 39 2.69 10.37 13.95
CA LEU A 39 2.76 9.05 14.57
C LEU A 39 3.98 8.27 14.09
N ARG A 40 4.39 7.29 14.91
CA ARG A 40 5.43 6.33 14.52
C ARG A 40 4.90 5.23 13.60
N THR A 41 3.58 5.15 13.47
CA THR A 41 2.93 4.15 12.63
C THR A 41 2.29 4.82 11.42
N ILE A 42 2.14 4.03 10.37
CA ILE A 42 1.42 4.42 9.16
C ILE A 42 0.54 3.26 8.73
N VAL A 43 -0.48 3.55 7.93
CA VAL A 43 -1.33 2.53 7.35
C VAL A 43 -0.93 2.33 5.90
N ILE A 44 -0.67 1.08 5.54
CA ILE A 44 -0.24 0.72 4.19
C ILE A 44 -1.13 -0.37 3.60
N VAL A 45 -1.09 -0.46 2.28
CA VAL A 45 -1.64 -1.59 1.54
C VAL A 45 -0.51 -2.17 0.68
N PRO A 46 -0.30 -3.49 0.74
CA PRO A 46 0.80 -4.09 0.01
C PRO A 46 0.49 -4.23 -1.48
N MET A 47 1.54 -4.31 -2.27
CA MET A 47 1.46 -4.57 -3.70
C MET A 47 2.05 -5.94 -4.00
N THR A 48 1.53 -6.60 -5.03
CA THR A 48 2.04 -7.88 -5.49
C THR A 48 2.02 -7.94 -7.02
N SER A 49 2.96 -8.67 -7.59
CA SER A 49 2.98 -8.92 -9.04
C SER A 49 2.05 -10.07 -9.44
N ALA A 50 1.66 -10.90 -8.48
CA ALA A 50 0.85 -12.09 -8.72
C ALA A 50 -0.49 -11.98 -8.00
N SER A 51 -1.56 -11.76 -8.75
CA SER A 51 -2.90 -11.73 -8.19
C SER A 51 -3.92 -12.04 -9.26
N ARG A 52 -5.09 -12.50 -8.83
CA ARG A 52 -6.27 -12.55 -9.65
C ARG A 52 -7.02 -11.23 -9.52
N LYS A 53 -7.89 -10.97 -10.49
CA LYS A 53 -8.74 -9.79 -10.45
C LYS A 53 -9.85 -9.97 -9.41
N TYR A 54 -9.76 -9.21 -8.32
CA TYR A 54 -10.80 -9.16 -7.29
C TYR A 54 -11.28 -7.71 -7.15
N PRO A 55 -12.54 -7.50 -6.69
CA PRO A 55 -13.05 -6.14 -6.47
C PRO A 55 -12.21 -5.31 -5.48
N THR A 56 -11.51 -5.97 -4.56
CA THR A 56 -10.70 -5.32 -3.52
C THR A 56 -9.28 -5.05 -3.95
N ARG A 57 -8.94 -5.25 -5.23
CA ARG A 57 -7.58 -5.09 -5.74
C ARG A 57 -7.56 -4.16 -6.92
N VAL A 58 -6.55 -3.28 -6.94
CA VAL A 58 -6.37 -2.27 -7.98
C VAL A 58 -5.18 -2.65 -8.84
N LYS A 59 -5.42 -2.82 -10.14
CA LYS A 59 -4.34 -3.10 -11.08
C LYS A 59 -3.57 -1.82 -11.39
N VAL A 60 -2.25 -1.88 -11.32
CA VAL A 60 -1.37 -0.76 -11.59
C VAL A 60 -0.21 -1.18 -12.47
N LYS A 61 0.48 -0.20 -13.05
CA LYS A 61 1.64 -0.44 -13.89
C LYS A 61 2.75 0.53 -13.50
N HIS A 62 3.89 -0.01 -13.11
CA HIS A 62 5.08 0.77 -12.78
C HIS A 62 6.28 0.23 -13.54
N ASN A 63 7.05 1.11 -14.18
CA ASN A 63 8.26 0.75 -14.92
C ASN A 63 8.00 -0.40 -15.90
N SER A 64 6.86 -0.33 -16.62
CA SER A 64 6.42 -1.35 -17.58
C SER A 64 6.07 -2.69 -16.97
N GLN A 65 6.02 -2.80 -15.65
CA GLN A 65 5.59 -4.00 -14.94
C GLN A 65 4.21 -3.82 -14.37
N GLU A 66 3.37 -4.83 -14.57
CA GLU A 66 2.03 -4.84 -13.98
C GLU A 66 2.09 -5.36 -12.55
N GLY A 67 1.23 -4.81 -11.72
CA GLY A 67 1.09 -5.26 -10.33
C GLY A 67 -0.30 -4.96 -9.83
N TRP A 68 -0.55 -5.33 -8.60
CA TRP A 68 -1.84 -5.16 -7.94
C TRP A 68 -1.64 -4.52 -6.58
N ILE A 69 -2.47 -3.53 -6.27
CA ILE A 69 -2.57 -2.99 -4.91
C ILE A 69 -3.64 -3.81 -4.20
N VAL A 70 -3.25 -4.45 -3.10
CA VAL A 70 -4.11 -5.41 -2.40
C VAL A 70 -4.77 -4.71 -1.22
N ILE A 71 -5.88 -4.03 -1.49
CA ILE A 71 -6.60 -3.21 -0.50
C ILE A 71 -7.10 -4.07 0.66
N ASP A 72 -7.51 -5.31 0.39
CA ASP A 72 -8.02 -6.21 1.42
C ASP A 72 -6.97 -6.63 2.46
N GLN A 73 -5.68 -6.39 2.20
CA GLN A 73 -4.61 -6.65 3.18
C GLN A 73 -4.07 -5.37 3.81
N ILE A 74 -4.90 -4.37 3.96
CA ILE A 74 -4.56 -3.12 4.65
C ILE A 74 -4.07 -3.42 6.06
N ARG A 75 -2.98 -2.76 6.47
CA ARG A 75 -2.43 -2.94 7.82
C ARG A 75 -1.67 -1.71 8.29
N THR A 76 -1.58 -1.58 9.60
CA THR A 76 -0.76 -0.58 10.27
C THR A 76 0.63 -1.17 10.53
N ILE A 77 1.65 -0.41 10.19
CA ILE A 77 3.04 -0.81 10.45
C ILE A 77 3.79 0.31 11.16
N ASP A 78 4.86 -0.04 11.85
CA ASP A 78 5.81 0.95 12.37
C ASP A 78 6.68 1.46 11.20
N LYS A 79 6.96 2.76 11.19
CA LYS A 79 7.80 3.38 10.15
C LYS A 79 9.19 2.75 10.04
N ILE A 80 9.68 2.11 11.10
CA ILE A 80 10.98 1.45 11.09
C ILE A 80 11.05 0.33 10.05
N ARG A 81 9.91 -0.20 9.62
CA ARG A 81 9.84 -1.25 8.59
C ARG A 81 10.06 -0.72 7.18
N ILE A 82 10.05 0.60 6.99
CA ILE A 82 10.27 1.22 5.68
C ILE A 82 11.75 1.15 5.33
N VAL A 83 12.06 0.55 4.19
CA VAL A 83 13.42 0.45 3.68
C VAL A 83 13.78 1.70 2.88
N ARG A 84 12.89 2.12 1.96
CA ARG A 84 13.11 3.32 1.14
C ARG A 84 11.83 3.72 0.41
N ILE A 85 11.80 4.94 -0.09
CA ILE A 85 10.71 5.46 -0.92
C ILE A 85 11.00 5.09 -2.37
N LEU A 86 10.01 4.54 -3.07
CA LEU A 86 10.14 4.12 -4.46
C LEU A 86 9.52 5.12 -5.44
N GLY A 87 8.52 5.88 -5.01
CA GLY A 87 7.82 6.82 -5.88
C GLY A 87 6.44 7.15 -5.32
N SER A 88 5.53 7.51 -6.21
CA SER A 88 4.15 7.88 -5.84
C SER A 88 3.18 7.30 -6.86
N LEU A 89 1.94 7.06 -6.44
CA LEU A 89 0.88 6.70 -7.35
C LEU A 89 0.53 7.87 -8.26
N THR A 90 0.06 7.58 -9.46
CA THR A 90 -0.53 8.57 -10.34
C THR A 90 -1.90 9.00 -9.81
N GLU A 91 -2.44 10.12 -10.28
CA GLU A 91 -3.77 10.58 -9.87
C GLU A 91 -4.85 9.55 -10.17
N ASN A 92 -4.80 8.90 -11.32
CA ASN A 92 -5.78 7.88 -11.68
C ASN A 92 -5.70 6.67 -10.74
N GLU A 93 -4.49 6.28 -10.36
CA GLU A 93 -4.28 5.20 -9.40
C GLU A 93 -4.79 5.59 -8.01
N ILE A 94 -4.57 6.83 -7.60
CA ILE A 94 -5.08 7.36 -6.32
C ILE A 94 -6.61 7.30 -6.30
N HIS A 95 -7.27 7.76 -7.38
CA HIS A 95 -8.74 7.71 -7.46
C HIS A 95 -9.26 6.28 -7.40
N ALA A 96 -8.60 5.35 -8.07
CA ALA A 96 -8.98 3.94 -8.03
C ALA A 96 -8.82 3.37 -6.61
N CYS A 97 -7.73 3.69 -5.92
CA CYS A 97 -7.51 3.26 -4.54
C CYS A 97 -8.58 3.81 -3.61
N LYS A 98 -8.88 5.10 -3.69
CA LYS A 98 -9.92 5.73 -2.86
C LYS A 98 -11.26 5.05 -3.04
N ARG A 99 -11.64 4.79 -4.29
CA ARG A 99 -12.91 4.13 -4.59
C ARG A 99 -12.96 2.75 -3.97
N VAL A 100 -11.92 1.95 -4.14
CA VAL A 100 -11.90 0.57 -3.63
C VAL A 100 -11.84 0.54 -2.10
N ILE A 101 -11.06 1.42 -1.47
CA ILE A 101 -11.04 1.56 -0.02
C ILE A 101 -12.43 1.88 0.50
N ARG A 102 -13.12 2.83 -0.14
CA ARG A 102 -14.45 3.22 0.25
C ARG A 102 -15.45 2.06 0.12
N GLU A 103 -15.43 1.38 -1.01
CA GLU A 103 -16.34 0.25 -1.26
C GLU A 103 -16.07 -0.93 -0.33
N THR A 104 -14.80 -1.13 0.05
CA THR A 104 -14.41 -2.28 0.88
C THR A 104 -14.68 -2.05 2.37
N PHE A 105 -14.41 -0.84 2.86
CA PHE A 105 -14.39 -0.59 4.31
C PHE A 105 -15.44 0.41 4.80
N VAL A 106 -16.03 1.21 3.92
CA VAL A 106 -16.96 2.28 4.33
C VAL A 106 -18.38 1.98 3.87
N ASP A 107 -18.56 1.67 2.62
CA ASP A 107 -19.86 1.39 2.02
C ASP A 107 -20.04 -0.09 1.82
#